data_e02599a1776c89a10b20e141378a6a16
#
_entry.id   e02599a1776c89a10b20e141378a6a16
#
_cell.length_a   1.000
_cell.length_b   1.000
_cell.length_c   1.000
_cell.angle_alpha   90.00
_cell.angle_beta   90.00
_cell.angle_gamma   90.00
#
_symmetry.space_group_name_H-M   'P 1'
#
loop_
_entity.id
_entity.type
_entity.pdbx_description
1 polymer ?
#
loop_
_entity_poly.entity_id
_entity_poly.type
_entity_poly.pdbx_seq_one_letter_code
_entity_poly.pdbx_strand_id
1 'polypeptide(L)'
;NDASANGKVYAVPIDFKASGFFYNVKMFKENGLELPKTLTEFDQLVETLHSKGIDPFIDLYGEGSTGDIETRGIIVPRAVAAGDLDLYEKLMSGEKKLTDYDYMDEALSVWDKRMTYPRMDAMANNQDKALELFVTGQGAMIFTGNWNIGEMLAKSEGTDFEFDFFLPPIDDEGSAKLCTMVDQSFMVNPNSDCAEEAVEFLEYWVTDGALTWSETTMMPLITGESSDKLLPVVKSMAELKANSSISQGIFTKPFNTEFVNAWRKGLISYAESVCTGKPMTHEECLNNIQSLFDDIIATSK
;
A
#
# COMPACT_ATOMS: atom_id res chain seq x y z
N ASN A 1 -2.10 -14.41 -12.80
CA ASN A 1 -1.38 -15.13 -11.76
C ASN A 1 0.08 -14.68 -11.74
N ASP A 2 0.48 -13.95 -10.71
CA ASP A 2 1.77 -13.27 -10.57
C ASP A 2 2.98 -14.25 -10.60
N ALA A 3 2.74 -15.53 -10.36
CA ALA A 3 3.75 -16.61 -10.37
C ALA A 3 3.81 -17.41 -11.68
N SER A 4 3.08 -16.99 -12.71
CA SER A 4 3.00 -17.72 -13.98
C SER A 4 3.26 -16.83 -15.20
N ALA A 5 3.87 -17.42 -16.23
CA ALA A 5 4.08 -16.79 -17.52
C ALA A 5 3.93 -17.84 -18.65
N ASN A 6 3.37 -17.43 -19.79
CA ASN A 6 3.19 -18.31 -20.96
C ASN A 6 2.48 -19.64 -20.65
N GLY A 7 1.51 -19.62 -19.73
CA GLY A 7 0.76 -20.81 -19.30
C GLY A 7 1.52 -21.80 -18.41
N LYS A 8 2.71 -21.42 -17.92
CA LYS A 8 3.51 -22.23 -16.99
C LYS A 8 3.64 -21.51 -15.65
N VAL A 9 3.63 -22.28 -14.56
CA VAL A 9 3.92 -21.81 -13.21
C VAL A 9 5.41 -21.92 -12.97
N TYR A 10 6.05 -20.82 -12.56
CA TYR A 10 7.49 -20.74 -12.32
C TYR A 10 7.85 -20.57 -10.85
N ALA A 11 6.90 -20.16 -10.02
CA ALA A 11 7.11 -19.94 -8.61
C ALA A 11 5.87 -20.35 -7.82
N VAL A 12 6.05 -20.67 -6.55
CA VAL A 12 4.97 -20.99 -5.61
C VAL A 12 4.83 -19.83 -4.63
N PRO A 13 3.70 -19.09 -4.66
CA PRO A 13 3.46 -17.99 -3.72
C PRO A 13 3.02 -18.54 -2.37
N ILE A 14 3.40 -17.85 -1.27
CA ILE A 14 2.99 -18.21 0.09
C ILE A 14 2.08 -17.15 0.72
N ASP A 15 2.40 -15.89 0.56
CA ASP A 15 1.70 -14.77 1.17
C ASP A 15 1.38 -13.66 0.17
N PHE A 16 0.68 -12.64 0.65
CA PHE A 16 0.37 -11.45 -0.14
C PHE A 16 0.70 -10.17 0.61
N LYS A 17 1.06 -9.15 -0.13
CA LYS A 17 1.17 -7.78 0.36
C LYS A 17 -0.02 -6.93 -0.03
N ALA A 18 -0.34 -6.01 0.87
CA ALA A 18 -1.36 -4.98 0.68
C ALA A 18 -0.98 -3.73 1.46
N SER A 19 -1.49 -2.59 1.02
CA SER A 19 -1.26 -1.29 1.64
C SER A 19 -2.56 -0.63 2.08
N GLY A 20 -2.48 0.18 3.14
CA GLY A 20 -3.59 0.95 3.67
C GLY A 20 -3.20 1.68 4.94
N PHE A 21 -4.19 2.17 5.68
CA PHE A 21 -3.96 2.85 6.94
C PHE A 21 -3.89 1.86 8.10
N PHE A 22 -2.76 1.88 8.82
CA PHE A 22 -2.70 1.33 10.17
C PHE A 22 -3.00 2.45 11.17
N TYR A 23 -3.79 2.14 12.20
CA TYR A 23 -4.22 3.13 13.18
C TYR A 23 -4.00 2.64 14.61
N ASN A 24 -3.79 3.58 15.53
CA ASN A 24 -3.64 3.33 16.95
C ASN A 24 -5.02 3.06 17.58
N VAL A 25 -5.30 1.80 17.87
CA VAL A 25 -6.61 1.34 18.39
C VAL A 25 -6.98 2.01 19.72
N LYS A 26 -6.01 2.16 20.62
CA LYS A 26 -6.21 2.80 21.93
C LYS A 26 -6.60 4.27 21.73
N MET A 27 -5.87 5.00 20.90
CA MET A 27 -6.13 6.41 20.62
C MET A 27 -7.52 6.61 20.00
N PHE A 28 -7.94 5.75 19.08
CA PHE A 28 -9.29 5.80 18.50
C PHE A 28 -10.36 5.55 19.56
N LYS A 29 -10.24 4.50 20.37
CA LYS A 29 -11.20 4.18 21.45
C LYS A 29 -11.31 5.32 22.47
N GLU A 30 -10.19 5.85 22.96
CA GLU A 30 -10.17 6.92 23.96
C GLU A 30 -10.79 8.23 23.48
N ASN A 31 -10.76 8.46 22.16
CA ASN A 31 -11.30 9.67 21.54
C ASN A 31 -12.68 9.48 20.89
N GLY A 32 -13.25 8.28 20.96
CA GLY A 32 -14.56 7.95 20.36
C GLY A 32 -14.58 8.11 18.85
N LEU A 33 -13.47 7.71 18.16
CA LEU A 33 -13.31 7.81 16.71
C LEU A 33 -13.79 6.54 16.03
N GLU A 34 -14.46 6.70 14.90
CA GLU A 34 -14.93 5.62 14.02
C GLU A 34 -14.03 5.53 12.79
N LEU A 35 -13.96 4.32 12.19
CA LEU A 35 -13.21 4.12 10.96
C LEU A 35 -13.98 4.69 9.76
N PRO A 36 -13.34 5.53 8.92
CA PRO A 36 -14.01 6.14 7.78
C PRO A 36 -14.20 5.14 6.65
N LYS A 37 -15.36 5.21 5.99
CA LYS A 37 -15.69 4.42 4.79
C LYS A 37 -15.73 5.27 3.53
N THR A 38 -15.86 6.59 3.69
CA THR A 38 -16.00 7.56 2.61
C THR A 38 -14.94 8.66 2.73
N LEU A 39 -14.70 9.39 1.66
CA LEU A 39 -13.77 10.54 1.67
C LEU A 39 -14.26 11.63 2.61
N THR A 40 -15.57 11.87 2.66
CA THR A 40 -16.17 12.84 3.59
C THR A 40 -15.94 12.44 5.05
N GLU A 41 -16.14 11.16 5.39
CA GLU A 41 -15.85 10.66 6.75
C GLU A 41 -14.36 10.72 7.09
N PHE A 42 -13.49 10.48 6.10
CA PHE A 42 -12.04 10.60 6.28
C PHE A 42 -11.62 12.03 6.59
N ASP A 43 -12.17 13.02 5.89
CA ASP A 43 -11.97 14.44 6.21
C ASP A 43 -12.40 14.75 7.63
N GLN A 44 -13.59 14.32 8.03
CA GLN A 44 -14.11 14.56 9.37
C GLN A 44 -13.22 13.92 10.45
N LEU A 45 -12.67 12.74 10.19
CA LEU A 45 -11.72 12.09 11.08
C LEU A 45 -10.44 12.92 11.25
N VAL A 46 -9.84 13.39 10.14
CA VAL A 46 -8.62 14.22 10.14
C VAL A 46 -8.84 15.51 10.92
N GLU A 47 -9.93 16.23 10.64
CA GLU A 47 -10.30 17.45 11.35
C GLU A 47 -10.55 17.20 12.85
N THR A 48 -11.21 16.10 13.19
CA THR A 48 -11.48 15.73 14.58
C THR A 48 -10.19 15.46 15.35
N LEU A 49 -9.26 14.70 14.78
CA LEU A 49 -7.95 14.43 15.38
C LEU A 49 -7.18 15.73 15.60
N HIS A 50 -7.08 16.56 14.57
CA HIS A 50 -6.37 17.82 14.65
C HIS A 50 -6.97 18.77 15.71
N SER A 51 -8.30 18.88 15.76
CA SER A 51 -9.00 19.72 16.76
C SER A 51 -8.74 19.28 18.21
N LYS A 52 -8.41 18.01 18.41
CA LYS A 52 -8.03 17.44 19.72
C LYS A 52 -6.52 17.59 20.01
N GLY A 53 -5.74 18.18 19.11
CA GLY A 53 -4.29 18.32 19.23
C GLY A 53 -3.54 17.01 18.98
N ILE A 54 -4.15 16.08 18.24
CA ILE A 54 -3.55 14.81 17.86
C ILE A 54 -3.08 14.94 16.42
N ASP A 55 -1.82 14.59 16.14
CA ASP A 55 -1.31 14.51 14.77
C ASP A 55 -2.06 13.38 14.04
N PRO A 56 -2.81 13.67 12.96
CA PRO A 56 -3.56 12.64 12.26
C PRO A 56 -2.67 11.55 11.67
N PHE A 57 -1.51 11.93 11.13
CA PHE A 57 -0.63 11.02 10.41
C PHE A 57 0.81 11.07 10.86
N ILE A 58 1.45 9.91 10.78
CA ILE A 58 2.90 9.78 10.68
C ILE A 58 3.22 9.52 9.22
N ASP A 59 3.83 10.49 8.58
CA ASP A 59 4.16 10.44 7.16
C ASP A 59 5.67 10.38 6.92
N LEU A 60 6.07 9.86 5.75
CA LEU A 60 7.45 9.66 5.32
C LEU A 60 7.60 10.08 3.85
N TYR A 61 7.22 11.31 3.52
CA TYR A 61 7.19 11.81 2.15
C TYR A 61 8.57 11.89 1.50
N GLY A 62 9.65 12.04 2.27
CA GLY A 62 11.02 12.07 1.75
C GLY A 62 11.55 10.71 1.31
N GLU A 63 10.88 9.61 1.64
CA GLU A 63 11.35 8.28 1.29
C GLU A 63 10.74 7.76 -0.02
N GLY A 64 11.57 7.15 -0.86
CA GLY A 64 11.18 6.66 -2.17
C GLY A 64 10.12 5.54 -2.20
N SER A 65 9.81 4.89 -1.08
CA SER A 65 8.79 3.83 -1.00
C SER A 65 7.35 4.35 -1.09
N THR A 66 7.12 5.61 -0.73
CA THR A 66 5.80 6.23 -0.65
C THR A 66 4.99 6.09 -1.94
N GLY A 67 5.56 6.43 -3.11
CA GLY A 67 4.83 6.37 -4.38
C GLY A 67 4.40 4.97 -4.81
N ASP A 68 5.14 3.92 -4.43
CA ASP A 68 4.75 2.53 -4.69
C ASP A 68 3.55 2.12 -3.81
N ILE A 69 3.58 2.50 -2.54
CA ILE A 69 2.49 2.25 -1.58
C ILE A 69 1.21 2.95 -2.05
N GLU A 70 1.30 4.22 -2.46
CA GLU A 70 0.17 5.00 -2.96
C GLU A 70 -0.40 4.44 -4.27
N THR A 71 0.46 4.04 -5.20
CA THR A 71 0.02 3.42 -6.45
C THR A 71 -0.86 2.21 -6.18
N ARG A 72 -0.44 1.33 -5.27
CA ARG A 72 -1.20 0.12 -4.94
C ARG A 72 -2.43 0.41 -4.10
N GLY A 73 -2.32 1.28 -3.10
CA GLY A 73 -3.38 1.51 -2.13
C GLY A 73 -4.50 2.41 -2.62
N ILE A 74 -4.23 3.29 -3.57
CA ILE A 74 -5.16 4.34 -4.01
C ILE A 74 -5.39 4.29 -5.52
N ILE A 75 -4.33 4.41 -6.33
CA ILE A 75 -4.46 4.53 -7.79
C ILE A 75 -5.04 3.27 -8.43
N VAL A 76 -4.52 2.09 -8.08
CA VAL A 76 -5.00 0.83 -8.62
C VAL A 76 -6.48 0.57 -8.27
N PRO A 77 -6.94 0.72 -7.03
CA PRO A 77 -8.36 0.60 -6.71
C PRO A 77 -9.25 1.57 -7.51
N ARG A 78 -8.82 2.81 -7.72
CA ARG A 78 -9.56 3.79 -8.52
C ARG A 78 -9.63 3.39 -10.00
N ALA A 79 -8.52 2.99 -10.60
CA ALA A 79 -8.49 2.52 -11.99
C ALA A 79 -9.43 1.31 -12.19
N VAL A 80 -9.42 0.37 -11.24
CA VAL A 80 -10.31 -0.79 -11.28
C VAL A 80 -11.78 -0.39 -11.14
N ALA A 81 -12.11 0.52 -10.23
CA ALA A 81 -13.46 1.03 -10.06
C ALA A 81 -13.97 1.74 -11.32
N ALA A 82 -13.09 2.44 -12.05
CA ALA A 82 -13.37 3.08 -13.34
C ALA A 82 -13.41 2.09 -14.53
N GLY A 83 -13.01 0.83 -14.35
CA GLY A 83 -12.93 -0.17 -15.42
C GLY A 83 -11.70 -0.05 -16.33
N ASP A 84 -10.69 0.74 -15.96
CA ASP A 84 -9.46 0.98 -16.72
C ASP A 84 -8.40 -0.08 -16.41
N LEU A 85 -8.64 -1.32 -16.83
CA LEU A 85 -7.73 -2.44 -16.59
C LEU A 85 -6.49 -2.42 -17.51
N ASP A 86 -6.45 -1.55 -18.49
CA ASP A 86 -5.38 -1.32 -19.45
C ASP A 86 -4.69 0.04 -19.26
N LEU A 87 -4.85 0.66 -18.08
CA LEU A 87 -4.27 1.95 -17.72
C LEU A 87 -2.77 2.05 -18.12
N TYR A 88 -1.97 1.06 -17.71
CA TYR A 88 -0.55 1.04 -18.00
C TYR A 88 -0.26 1.05 -19.51
N GLU A 89 -0.98 0.25 -20.29
CA GLU A 89 -0.77 0.12 -21.74
C GLU A 89 -1.12 1.42 -22.48
N LYS A 90 -2.21 2.06 -22.09
CA LYS A 90 -2.63 3.34 -22.66
C LYS A 90 -1.65 4.47 -22.35
N LEU A 91 -1.12 4.51 -21.15
CA LEU A 91 -0.08 5.48 -20.77
C LEU A 91 1.21 5.22 -21.54
N MET A 92 1.68 3.96 -21.59
CA MET A 92 2.94 3.59 -22.26
C MET A 92 2.86 3.70 -23.79
N SER A 93 1.70 3.55 -24.41
CA SER A 93 1.51 3.79 -25.84
C SER A 93 1.39 5.27 -26.21
N GLY A 94 1.15 6.14 -25.23
CA GLY A 94 0.83 7.53 -25.44
C GLY A 94 -0.60 7.76 -25.95
N GLU A 95 -1.46 6.75 -25.90
CA GLU A 95 -2.89 6.87 -26.25
C GLU A 95 -3.63 7.79 -25.29
N LYS A 96 -3.27 7.72 -24.00
CA LYS A 96 -3.78 8.60 -22.94
C LYS A 96 -2.66 9.15 -22.06
N LYS A 97 -2.94 10.29 -21.45
CA LYS A 97 -2.12 10.91 -20.42
C LYS A 97 -2.79 10.75 -19.05
N LEU A 98 -2.03 10.98 -17.99
CA LEU A 98 -2.57 10.93 -16.61
C LEU A 98 -3.73 11.91 -16.41
N THR A 99 -3.66 13.08 -17.03
CA THR A 99 -4.71 14.10 -16.95
C THR A 99 -5.98 13.78 -17.73
N ASP A 100 -5.99 12.71 -18.51
CA ASP A 100 -7.18 12.23 -19.24
C ASP A 100 -8.06 11.29 -18.37
N TYR A 101 -7.71 11.08 -17.11
CA TYR A 101 -8.41 10.23 -16.16
C TYR A 101 -8.92 11.05 -14.97
N ASP A 102 -10.23 11.29 -14.91
CA ASP A 102 -10.86 12.10 -13.86
C ASP A 102 -10.56 11.57 -12.44
N TYR A 103 -10.46 10.25 -12.28
CA TYR A 103 -10.16 9.63 -11.00
C TYR A 103 -8.72 9.87 -10.50
N MET A 104 -7.83 10.41 -11.32
CA MET A 104 -6.48 10.78 -10.85
C MET A 104 -6.51 12.00 -9.94
N ASP A 105 -7.36 12.98 -10.23
CA ASP A 105 -7.60 14.13 -9.36
C ASP A 105 -8.15 13.69 -8.00
N GLU A 106 -9.15 12.80 -8.02
CA GLU A 106 -9.73 12.23 -6.79
C GLU A 106 -8.71 11.40 -6.01
N ALA A 107 -7.83 10.65 -6.69
CA ALA A 107 -6.76 9.91 -6.02
C ALA A 107 -5.76 10.84 -5.31
N LEU A 108 -5.42 11.98 -5.91
CA LEU A 108 -4.57 12.98 -5.28
C LEU A 108 -5.27 13.68 -4.11
N SER A 109 -6.60 13.78 -4.13
CA SER A 109 -7.37 14.35 -3.00
C SER A 109 -7.19 13.56 -1.70
N VAL A 110 -6.95 12.24 -1.74
CA VAL A 110 -6.59 11.46 -0.55
C VAL A 110 -5.24 11.90 0.03
N TRP A 111 -4.30 12.27 -0.84
CA TRP A 111 -3.01 12.84 -0.45
C TRP A 111 -3.17 14.21 0.20
N ASP A 112 -4.00 15.07 -0.39
CA ASP A 112 -4.27 16.40 0.16
C ASP A 112 -4.80 16.32 1.59
N LYS A 113 -5.71 15.39 1.84
CA LYS A 113 -6.25 15.17 3.18
C LYS A 113 -5.17 14.79 4.18
N ARG A 114 -4.20 13.96 3.78
CA ARG A 114 -3.04 13.63 4.62
C ARG A 114 -2.13 14.82 4.83
N MET A 115 -1.96 15.67 3.82
CA MET A 115 -1.10 16.85 3.87
C MET A 115 -1.79 18.11 4.41
N THR A 116 -3.07 18.05 4.77
CA THR A 116 -3.78 19.20 5.35
C THR A 116 -3.09 19.70 6.64
N TYR A 117 -2.58 18.78 7.45
CA TYR A 117 -1.84 19.07 8.70
C TYR A 117 -0.51 18.30 8.71
N PRO A 118 0.45 18.67 7.84
CA PRO A 118 1.68 17.93 7.70
C PRO A 118 2.56 18.13 8.93
N ARG A 119 3.16 17.04 9.41
CA ARG A 119 4.19 17.14 10.45
C ARG A 119 5.43 17.81 9.89
N MET A 120 6.12 18.58 10.72
CA MET A 120 7.37 19.26 10.34
C MET A 120 8.48 18.29 9.90
N ASP A 121 8.46 17.05 10.39
CA ASP A 121 9.45 16.01 10.11
C ASP A 121 9.06 15.08 8.94
N ALA A 122 7.87 15.23 8.35
CA ALA A 122 7.33 14.34 7.33
C ALA A 122 8.28 14.14 6.10
N MET A 123 8.99 15.18 5.69
CA MET A 123 9.97 15.12 4.61
C MET A 123 11.32 14.48 5.02
N ALA A 124 11.60 14.38 6.31
CA ALA A 124 12.86 13.85 6.85
C ALA A 124 12.73 12.40 7.36
N ASN A 125 11.51 11.92 7.58
CA ASN A 125 11.28 10.58 8.09
C ASN A 125 11.62 9.52 7.04
N ASN A 126 12.35 8.50 7.47
CA ASN A 126 12.44 7.23 6.78
C ASN A 126 11.45 6.22 7.40
N GLN A 127 11.32 5.04 6.80
CA GLN A 127 10.38 4.00 7.27
C GLN A 127 10.62 3.62 8.74
N ASP A 128 11.86 3.36 9.13
CA ASP A 128 12.22 2.96 10.50
C ASP A 128 11.77 4.01 11.53
N LYS A 129 12.05 5.30 11.26
CA LYS A 129 11.65 6.40 12.11
C LYS A 129 10.14 6.62 12.14
N ALA A 130 9.46 6.50 11.01
CA ALA A 130 8.02 6.62 10.94
C ALA A 130 7.31 5.53 11.75
N LEU A 131 7.77 4.27 11.66
CA LEU A 131 7.25 3.18 12.47
C LEU A 131 7.49 3.41 13.98
N GLU A 132 8.68 3.89 14.36
CA GLU A 132 8.98 4.26 15.76
C GLU A 132 8.02 5.34 16.28
N LEU A 133 7.82 6.41 15.51
CA LEU A 133 6.89 7.49 15.87
C LEU A 133 5.46 6.99 16.03
N PHE A 134 5.02 6.10 15.13
CA PHE A 134 3.69 5.52 15.17
C PHE A 134 3.48 4.65 16.42
N VAL A 135 4.38 3.69 16.69
CA VAL A 135 4.22 2.79 17.85
C VAL A 135 4.42 3.48 19.19
N THR A 136 5.07 4.64 19.21
CA THR A 136 5.18 5.49 20.42
C THR A 136 4.00 6.48 20.56
N GLY A 137 2.97 6.37 19.70
CA GLY A 137 1.75 7.17 19.81
C GLY A 137 1.91 8.64 19.43
N GLN A 138 2.88 8.99 18.60
CA GLN A 138 3.14 10.37 18.17
C GLN A 138 2.17 10.85 17.08
N GLY A 139 1.36 9.93 16.52
CA GLY A 139 0.29 10.21 15.58
C GLY A 139 -0.72 9.07 15.54
N ALA A 140 -1.90 9.37 15.00
CA ALA A 140 -3.03 8.45 15.04
C ALA A 140 -2.95 7.33 13.98
N MET A 141 -2.39 7.64 12.82
CA MET A 141 -2.39 6.76 11.65
C MET A 141 -1.05 6.80 10.90
N ILE A 142 -0.74 5.70 10.20
CA ILE A 142 0.36 5.60 9.23
C ILE A 142 -0.14 4.88 7.97
N PHE A 143 0.18 5.41 6.79
CA PHE A 143 -0.10 4.73 5.53
C PHE A 143 1.08 3.86 5.12
N THR A 144 0.93 2.55 5.20
CA THR A 144 2.01 1.61 4.91
C THR A 144 1.48 0.24 4.50
N GLY A 145 2.36 -0.76 4.38
CA GLY A 145 1.99 -2.11 4.01
C GLY A 145 2.11 -3.12 5.14
N ASN A 146 1.43 -4.25 4.99
CA ASN A 146 1.40 -5.32 5.97
C ASN A 146 2.76 -5.99 6.24
N TRP A 147 3.75 -5.82 5.35
CA TRP A 147 5.14 -6.27 5.59
C TRP A 147 5.81 -5.58 6.78
N ASN A 148 5.24 -4.47 7.26
CA ASN A 148 5.73 -3.75 8.44
C ASN A 148 5.10 -4.21 9.76
N ILE A 149 4.13 -5.15 9.74
CA ILE A 149 3.46 -5.63 10.95
C ILE A 149 4.48 -6.23 11.94
N GLY A 150 5.38 -7.09 11.46
CA GLY A 150 6.41 -7.69 12.31
C GLY A 150 7.34 -6.65 12.94
N GLU A 151 7.71 -5.60 12.22
CA GLU A 151 8.55 -4.52 12.74
C GLU A 151 7.79 -3.64 13.75
N MET A 152 6.52 -3.31 13.47
CA MET A 152 5.67 -2.59 14.44
C MET A 152 5.52 -3.37 15.75
N LEU A 153 5.35 -4.68 15.69
CA LEU A 153 5.32 -5.54 16.89
C LEU A 153 6.62 -5.50 17.66
N ALA A 154 7.75 -5.66 16.98
CA ALA A 154 9.07 -5.63 17.62
C ALA A 154 9.34 -4.29 18.32
N LYS A 155 8.97 -3.18 17.66
CA LYS A 155 9.13 -1.83 18.22
C LYS A 155 8.17 -1.52 19.37
N SER A 156 7.02 -2.18 19.44
CA SER A 156 6.01 -1.99 20.49
C SER A 156 6.13 -3.01 21.63
N GLU A 157 7.12 -3.90 21.60
CA GLU A 157 7.30 -4.92 22.62
C GLU A 157 7.40 -4.32 24.04
N GLY A 158 6.63 -4.87 24.97
CA GLY A 158 6.57 -4.40 26.37
C GLY A 158 5.73 -3.16 26.59
N THR A 159 5.03 -2.66 25.59
CA THR A 159 4.08 -1.55 25.68
C THR A 159 2.63 -2.05 25.61
N ASP A 160 1.67 -1.15 25.82
CA ASP A 160 0.23 -1.39 25.60
C ASP A 160 -0.27 -0.85 24.25
N PHE A 161 0.65 -0.67 23.29
CA PHE A 161 0.31 -0.20 21.96
C PHE A 161 -0.41 -1.30 21.17
N GLU A 162 -1.59 -0.97 20.67
CA GLU A 162 -2.41 -1.83 19.81
C GLU A 162 -2.68 -1.10 18.49
N PHE A 163 -2.58 -1.81 17.37
CA PHE A 163 -2.90 -1.29 16.05
C PHE A 163 -3.79 -2.25 15.26
N ASP A 164 -4.56 -1.68 14.34
CA ASP A 164 -5.36 -2.42 13.38
C ASP A 164 -5.35 -1.67 12.05
N PHE A 165 -6.07 -2.15 11.06
CA PHE A 165 -5.97 -1.74 9.67
C PHE A 165 -7.34 -1.34 9.10
N PHE A 166 -7.37 -0.34 8.23
CA PHE A 166 -8.52 -0.04 7.39
C PHE A 166 -8.11 0.37 5.98
N LEU A 167 -9.01 0.19 5.01
CA LEU A 167 -8.79 0.57 3.63
C LEU A 167 -8.90 2.10 3.48
N PRO A 168 -8.00 2.73 2.70
CA PRO A 168 -8.16 4.13 2.37
C PRO A 168 -9.48 4.33 1.63
N PRO A 169 -10.35 5.25 2.04
CA PRO A 169 -11.51 5.62 1.25
C PRO A 169 -11.07 6.19 -0.09
N ILE A 170 -11.72 5.77 -1.17
CA ILE A 170 -11.41 6.20 -2.54
C ILE A 170 -12.54 7.05 -3.15
N ASP A 171 -13.71 7.06 -2.55
CA ASP A 171 -14.90 7.77 -2.96
C ASP A 171 -15.86 7.96 -1.76
N ASP A 172 -17.03 8.54 -2.01
CA ASP A 172 -18.11 8.67 -1.02
C ASP A 172 -19.17 7.56 -1.11
N GLU A 173 -18.99 6.58 -1.99
CA GLU A 173 -19.83 5.39 -2.13
C GLU A 173 -19.37 4.20 -1.27
N GLY A 174 -18.17 4.29 -0.69
CA GLY A 174 -17.58 3.20 0.10
C GLY A 174 -17.05 2.05 -0.75
N SER A 175 -16.57 2.34 -1.96
CA SER A 175 -16.13 1.33 -2.95
C SER A 175 -14.71 0.80 -2.70
N ALA A 176 -14.05 1.19 -1.62
CA ALA A 176 -12.69 0.79 -1.31
C ALA A 176 -12.51 -0.73 -1.30
N LYS A 177 -11.43 -1.20 -1.92
CA LYS A 177 -11.08 -2.63 -1.97
C LYS A 177 -9.61 -2.84 -1.63
N LEU A 178 -9.31 -3.98 -1.03
CA LEU A 178 -7.94 -4.36 -0.73
C LEU A 178 -7.20 -4.70 -2.03
N CYS A 179 -6.27 -3.86 -2.44
CA CYS A 179 -5.38 -4.19 -3.55
C CYS A 179 -4.27 -5.12 -3.05
N THR A 180 -4.23 -6.32 -3.61
CA THR A 180 -3.27 -7.36 -3.23
C THR A 180 -2.34 -7.73 -4.37
N MET A 181 -1.11 -8.10 -4.04
CA MET A 181 -0.19 -8.79 -4.93
C MET A 181 0.58 -9.85 -4.14
N VAL A 182 1.12 -10.83 -4.84
CA VAL A 182 2.04 -11.81 -4.22
C VAL A 182 3.23 -11.05 -3.64
N ASP A 183 3.61 -11.36 -2.40
CA ASP A 183 4.83 -10.81 -1.80
C ASP A 183 5.96 -11.83 -1.89
N GLN A 184 5.89 -12.91 -1.13
CA GLN A 184 6.91 -13.95 -1.16
C GLN A 184 6.49 -15.09 -2.11
N SER A 185 7.41 -15.45 -2.97
CA SER A 185 7.27 -16.61 -3.85
C SER A 185 8.61 -17.31 -4.02
N PHE A 186 8.57 -18.62 -4.10
CA PHE A 186 9.76 -19.47 -4.16
C PHE A 186 9.83 -20.23 -5.46
N MET A 187 11.03 -20.43 -5.94
CA MET A 187 11.31 -21.23 -7.14
C MET A 187 12.55 -22.08 -6.91
N VAL A 188 12.60 -23.23 -7.57
CA VAL A 188 13.76 -24.12 -7.56
C VAL A 188 14.62 -23.85 -8.78
N ASN A 189 15.94 -23.73 -8.59
CA ASN A 189 16.88 -23.72 -9.70
C ASN A 189 16.95 -25.14 -10.31
N PRO A 190 16.55 -25.32 -11.58
CA PRO A 190 16.53 -26.67 -12.20
C PRO A 190 17.92 -27.28 -12.39
N ASN A 191 18.98 -26.50 -12.25
CA ASN A 191 20.37 -26.95 -12.35
C ASN A 191 21.00 -27.20 -10.95
N SER A 192 20.20 -27.22 -9.89
CA SER A 192 20.68 -27.56 -8.54
C SER A 192 20.91 -29.08 -8.44
N ASP A 193 22.00 -29.47 -7.78
CA ASP A 193 22.29 -30.89 -7.49
C ASP A 193 21.28 -31.51 -6.51
N CYS A 194 20.45 -30.69 -5.83
CA CYS A 194 19.38 -31.11 -4.92
C CYS A 194 18.01 -30.53 -5.33
N ALA A 195 17.74 -30.47 -6.64
CA ALA A 195 16.48 -29.89 -7.13
C ALA A 195 15.24 -30.69 -6.69
N GLU A 196 15.31 -32.01 -6.61
CA GLU A 196 14.21 -32.87 -6.17
C GLU A 196 13.88 -32.64 -4.68
N GLU A 197 14.88 -32.60 -3.83
CA GLU A 197 14.73 -32.32 -2.40
C GLU A 197 14.23 -30.87 -2.16
N ALA A 198 14.65 -29.94 -3.00
CA ALA A 198 14.15 -28.56 -2.92
C ALA A 198 12.66 -28.45 -3.28
N VAL A 199 12.20 -29.24 -4.26
CA VAL A 199 10.76 -29.33 -4.58
C VAL A 199 9.98 -29.94 -3.41
N GLU A 200 10.46 -31.04 -2.82
CA GLU A 200 9.84 -31.67 -1.64
C GLU A 200 9.76 -30.70 -0.47
N PHE A 201 10.84 -29.95 -0.22
CA PHE A 201 10.84 -28.88 0.80
C PHE A 201 9.81 -27.80 0.51
N LEU A 202 9.68 -27.33 -0.76
CA LEU A 202 8.69 -26.33 -1.11
C LEU A 202 7.25 -26.84 -0.99
N GLU A 203 6.99 -28.09 -1.32
CA GLU A 203 5.68 -28.70 -1.12
C GLU A 203 5.30 -28.69 0.37
N TYR A 204 6.20 -29.12 1.26
CA TYR A 204 6.01 -29.00 2.70
C TYR A 204 5.80 -27.53 3.13
N TRP A 205 6.64 -26.63 2.63
CA TRP A 205 6.62 -25.21 3.04
C TRP A 205 5.29 -24.52 2.75
N VAL A 206 4.70 -24.76 1.59
CA VAL A 206 3.45 -24.09 1.16
C VAL A 206 2.19 -24.83 1.60
N THR A 207 2.34 -26.00 2.25
CA THR A 207 1.27 -26.79 2.85
C THR A 207 1.40 -26.77 4.36
N ASP A 208 2.08 -27.73 4.95
CA ASP A 208 2.20 -27.92 6.41
C ASP A 208 2.97 -26.79 7.11
N GLY A 209 3.96 -26.19 6.42
CA GLY A 209 4.78 -25.08 6.92
C GLY A 209 4.12 -23.70 6.82
N ALA A 210 3.07 -23.55 6.01
CA ALA A 210 2.50 -22.24 5.68
C ALA A 210 1.99 -21.47 6.90
N LEU A 211 1.27 -22.13 7.80
CA LEU A 211 0.80 -21.49 9.03
C LEU A 211 1.95 -21.06 9.93
N THR A 212 3.01 -21.87 10.04
CA THR A 212 4.22 -21.50 10.81
C THR A 212 4.88 -20.26 10.22
N TRP A 213 4.95 -20.15 8.88
CA TRP A 213 5.40 -18.94 8.19
C TRP A 213 4.57 -17.74 8.61
N SER A 214 3.25 -17.81 8.47
CA SER A 214 2.33 -16.72 8.80
C SER A 214 2.40 -16.31 10.27
N GLU A 215 2.45 -17.27 11.19
CA GLU A 215 2.59 -17.02 12.64
C GLU A 215 3.93 -16.37 13.02
N THR A 216 5.00 -16.63 12.25
CA THR A 216 6.33 -16.08 12.51
C THR A 216 6.50 -14.68 11.91
N THR A 217 6.00 -14.48 10.68
CA THR A 217 6.16 -13.23 9.95
C THR A 217 5.02 -12.24 10.15
N MET A 218 3.89 -12.70 10.70
CA MET A 218 2.62 -11.97 10.75
C MET A 218 2.14 -11.52 9.36
N MET A 219 2.48 -12.29 8.31
CA MET A 219 2.00 -12.08 6.95
C MET A 219 0.79 -12.98 6.67
N PRO A 220 -0.30 -12.44 6.10
CA PRO A 220 -1.47 -13.23 5.76
C PRO A 220 -1.18 -14.14 4.56
N LEU A 221 -1.57 -15.41 4.66
CA LEU A 221 -1.36 -16.40 3.60
C LEU A 221 -2.20 -16.11 2.36
N ILE A 222 -1.66 -16.43 1.19
CA ILE A 222 -2.37 -16.27 -0.08
C ILE A 222 -3.58 -17.20 -0.18
N THR A 223 -3.56 -18.34 0.51
CA THR A 223 -4.68 -19.29 0.63
C THR A 223 -5.83 -18.76 1.48
N GLY A 224 -5.56 -17.77 2.36
CA GLY A 224 -6.51 -17.27 3.34
C GLY A 224 -6.61 -18.12 4.61
N GLU A 225 -5.78 -19.17 4.75
CA GLU A 225 -5.70 -19.93 6.01
C GLU A 225 -5.24 -19.03 7.14
N SER A 226 -5.75 -19.30 8.34
CA SER A 226 -5.53 -18.49 9.54
C SER A 226 -5.40 -19.39 10.78
N SER A 227 -4.79 -18.86 11.83
CA SER A 227 -4.69 -19.53 13.14
C SER A 227 -5.05 -18.57 14.27
N ASP A 228 -5.29 -19.12 15.46
CA ASP A 228 -5.60 -18.32 16.65
C ASP A 228 -4.42 -17.48 17.14
N LYS A 229 -3.20 -17.82 16.74
CA LYS A 229 -1.99 -17.09 17.13
C LYS A 229 -1.75 -15.81 16.31
N LEU A 230 -2.44 -15.68 15.17
CA LEU A 230 -2.33 -14.47 14.35
C LEU A 230 -3.03 -13.29 15.00
N LEU A 231 -2.44 -12.12 14.84
CA LEU A 231 -3.04 -10.86 15.29
C LEU A 231 -4.39 -10.59 14.62
N PRO A 232 -5.29 -9.88 15.31
CA PRO A 232 -6.57 -9.44 14.71
C PRO A 232 -6.39 -8.76 13.35
N VAL A 233 -5.42 -7.86 13.20
CA VAL A 233 -5.12 -7.16 11.94
C VAL A 233 -4.81 -8.12 10.79
N VAL A 234 -4.04 -9.19 11.03
CA VAL A 234 -3.71 -10.18 9.99
C VAL A 234 -4.96 -10.97 9.57
N LYS A 235 -5.81 -11.34 10.55
CA LYS A 235 -7.09 -12.01 10.30
C LYS A 235 -8.04 -11.10 9.49
N SER A 236 -8.17 -9.84 9.88
CA SER A 236 -8.98 -8.84 9.16
C SER A 236 -8.51 -8.67 7.72
N MET A 237 -7.21 -8.65 7.47
CA MET A 237 -6.67 -8.56 6.10
C MET A 237 -6.97 -9.81 5.27
N ALA A 238 -6.91 -11.01 5.86
CA ALA A 238 -7.30 -12.25 5.20
C ALA A 238 -8.79 -12.26 4.83
N GLU A 239 -9.66 -11.78 5.73
CA GLU A 239 -11.09 -11.62 5.48
C GLU A 239 -11.39 -10.59 4.39
N LEU A 240 -10.71 -9.43 4.41
CA LEU A 240 -10.81 -8.41 3.35
C LEU A 240 -10.37 -8.98 2.00
N LYS A 241 -9.28 -9.77 1.97
CA LYS A 241 -8.86 -10.46 0.75
C LYS A 241 -9.94 -11.37 0.21
N ALA A 242 -10.58 -12.15 1.07
CA ALA A 242 -11.62 -13.10 0.65
C ALA A 242 -12.89 -12.41 0.13
N ASN A 243 -13.26 -11.27 0.72
CA ASN A 243 -14.57 -10.64 0.51
C ASN A 243 -14.54 -9.39 -0.38
N SER A 244 -13.44 -8.65 -0.39
CA SER A 244 -13.35 -7.32 -1.01
C SER A 244 -11.95 -7.00 -1.53
N SER A 245 -11.30 -7.93 -2.25
CA SER A 245 -9.97 -7.69 -2.80
C SER A 245 -9.96 -7.56 -4.31
N ILE A 246 -8.93 -6.86 -4.79
CA ILE A 246 -8.52 -6.80 -6.19
C ILE A 246 -7.08 -7.28 -6.26
N SER A 247 -6.78 -8.16 -7.22
CA SER A 247 -5.38 -8.50 -7.51
C SER A 247 -4.82 -7.49 -8.49
N GLN A 248 -3.64 -6.94 -8.20
CA GLN A 248 -2.93 -6.08 -9.16
C GLN A 248 -2.61 -6.84 -10.47
N GLY A 249 -2.51 -8.15 -10.42
CA GLY A 249 -2.29 -9.01 -11.59
C GLY A 249 -3.49 -9.09 -12.57
N ILE A 250 -4.62 -8.42 -12.29
CA ILE A 250 -5.73 -8.30 -13.26
C ILE A 250 -5.41 -7.31 -14.38
N PHE A 251 -4.48 -6.37 -14.17
CA PHE A 251 -4.03 -5.51 -15.25
C PHE A 251 -3.32 -6.34 -16.31
N THR A 252 -3.56 -6.04 -17.57
CA THR A 252 -2.94 -6.74 -18.71
C THR A 252 -1.43 -6.61 -18.66
N LYS A 253 -0.93 -5.45 -18.23
CA LYS A 253 0.47 -5.22 -17.86
C LYS A 253 0.53 -4.46 -16.54
N PRO A 254 1.13 -5.04 -15.51
CA PRO A 254 1.35 -4.35 -14.24
C PRO A 254 2.39 -3.23 -14.39
N PHE A 255 2.31 -2.24 -13.52
CA PHE A 255 3.30 -1.17 -13.46
C PHE A 255 4.71 -1.72 -13.23
N ASN A 256 5.64 -1.35 -14.11
CA ASN A 256 7.05 -1.70 -13.95
C ASN A 256 7.76 -0.78 -12.94
N THR A 257 8.98 -1.13 -12.56
CA THR A 257 9.76 -0.40 -11.56
C THR A 257 10.05 1.05 -11.98
N GLU A 258 10.32 1.31 -13.26
CA GLU A 258 10.61 2.67 -13.75
C GLU A 258 9.39 3.57 -13.64
N PHE A 259 8.23 3.05 -13.98
CA PHE A 259 6.95 3.73 -13.87
C PHE A 259 6.60 4.05 -12.41
N VAL A 260 6.78 3.07 -11.52
CA VAL A 260 6.60 3.27 -10.07
C VAL A 260 7.57 4.32 -9.53
N ASN A 261 8.83 4.35 -9.99
CA ASN A 261 9.80 5.36 -9.59
C ASN A 261 9.43 6.77 -10.09
N ALA A 262 8.83 6.87 -11.27
CA ALA A 262 8.31 8.16 -11.77
C ALA A 262 7.17 8.68 -10.89
N TRP A 263 6.23 7.82 -10.49
CA TRP A 263 5.20 8.14 -9.51
C TRP A 263 5.81 8.62 -8.19
N ARG A 264 6.74 7.86 -7.62
CA ARG A 264 7.44 8.22 -6.37
C ARG A 264 8.01 9.62 -6.45
N LYS A 265 8.77 9.90 -7.53
CA LYS A 265 9.42 11.19 -7.72
C LYS A 265 8.41 12.32 -7.83
N GLY A 266 7.33 12.12 -8.57
CA GLY A 266 6.28 13.13 -8.74
C GLY A 266 5.52 13.41 -7.45
N LEU A 267 5.13 12.36 -6.72
CA LEU A 267 4.41 12.51 -5.46
C LEU A 267 5.29 13.10 -4.34
N ILE A 268 6.58 12.78 -4.29
CA ILE A 268 7.52 13.44 -3.37
C ILE A 268 7.63 14.93 -3.68
N SER A 269 7.76 15.30 -4.97
CA SER A 269 7.80 16.71 -5.38
C SER A 269 6.51 17.44 -5.03
N TYR A 270 5.38 16.77 -5.14
CA TYR A 270 4.08 17.31 -4.74
C TYR A 270 4.04 17.57 -3.22
N ALA A 271 4.38 16.56 -2.41
CA ALA A 271 4.44 16.71 -0.96
C ALA A 271 5.41 17.81 -0.52
N GLU A 272 6.59 17.90 -1.13
CA GLU A 272 7.56 18.98 -0.88
C GLU A 272 6.96 20.36 -1.18
N SER A 273 6.21 20.50 -2.27
CA SER A 273 5.55 21.76 -2.63
C SER A 273 4.55 22.22 -1.57
N VAL A 274 3.76 21.30 -1.03
CA VAL A 274 2.81 21.55 0.06
C VAL A 274 3.53 21.90 1.35
N CYS A 275 4.50 21.07 1.78
CA CYS A 275 5.24 21.28 3.03
C CYS A 275 6.08 22.57 3.02
N THR A 276 6.46 23.08 1.86
CA THR A 276 7.19 24.36 1.72
C THR A 276 6.28 25.58 1.55
N GLY A 277 4.96 25.40 1.59
CA GLY A 277 3.96 26.46 1.45
C GLY A 277 3.83 27.03 0.02
N LYS A 278 4.22 26.25 -0.99
CA LYS A 278 4.08 26.57 -2.42
C LYS A 278 3.42 25.41 -3.15
N PRO A 279 2.17 25.04 -2.79
CA PRO A 279 1.53 23.86 -3.35
C PRO A 279 1.36 24.00 -4.87
N MET A 280 1.79 22.97 -5.60
CA MET A 280 1.42 22.83 -7.01
C MET A 280 -0.03 22.30 -7.10
N THR A 281 -0.67 22.53 -8.22
CA THR A 281 -2.00 21.96 -8.50
C THR A 281 -1.89 20.47 -8.83
N HIS A 282 -3.00 19.72 -8.73
CA HIS A 282 -3.06 18.32 -9.17
C HIS A 282 -2.64 18.17 -10.63
N GLU A 283 -3.13 19.08 -11.50
CA GLU A 283 -2.76 19.09 -12.92
C GLU A 283 -1.25 19.27 -13.13
N GLU A 284 -0.60 20.16 -12.38
CA GLU A 284 0.86 20.33 -12.41
C GLU A 284 1.57 19.08 -11.92
N CYS A 285 1.10 18.45 -10.84
CA CYS A 285 1.64 17.19 -10.34
C CYS A 285 1.53 16.07 -11.40
N LEU A 286 0.35 15.87 -11.97
CA LEU A 286 0.12 14.84 -12.99
C LEU A 286 0.93 15.09 -14.27
N ASN A 287 1.07 16.34 -14.71
CA ASN A 287 1.91 16.71 -15.85
C ASN A 287 3.40 16.46 -15.58
N ASN A 288 3.88 16.71 -14.35
CA ASN A 288 5.24 16.40 -13.96
C ASN A 288 5.51 14.89 -14.00
N ILE A 289 4.57 14.07 -13.47
CA ILE A 289 4.67 12.61 -13.55
C ILE A 289 4.61 12.14 -15.01
N GLN A 290 3.71 12.69 -15.82
CA GLN A 290 3.59 12.35 -17.22
C GLN A 290 4.88 12.64 -18.01
N SER A 291 5.54 13.76 -17.72
CA SER A 291 6.83 14.08 -18.34
C SER A 291 7.89 13.02 -18.04
N LEU A 292 7.91 12.49 -16.81
CA LEU A 292 8.81 11.38 -16.46
C LEU A 292 8.46 10.08 -17.20
N PHE A 293 7.17 9.82 -17.43
CA PHE A 293 6.74 8.68 -18.24
C PHE A 293 7.13 8.84 -19.72
N ASP A 294 6.96 10.03 -20.28
CA ASP A 294 7.32 10.33 -21.66
C ASP A 294 8.83 10.12 -21.90
N ASP A 295 9.68 10.48 -20.94
CA ASP A 295 11.12 10.21 -20.96
C ASP A 295 11.43 8.70 -20.93
N ILE A 296 10.72 7.91 -20.09
CA ILE A 296 10.86 6.45 -20.04
C ILE A 296 10.45 5.83 -21.38
N ILE A 297 9.32 6.25 -21.95
CA ILE A 297 8.82 5.77 -23.24
C ILE A 297 9.80 6.07 -24.36
N ALA A 298 10.39 7.27 -24.38
CA ALA A 298 11.35 7.68 -25.40
C ALA A 298 12.65 6.85 -25.36
N THR A 299 13.08 6.44 -24.15
CA THR A 299 14.32 5.65 -23.95
C THR A 299 14.12 4.15 -24.10
N SER A 300 12.88 3.66 -24.07
CA SER A 300 12.52 2.24 -24.19
C SER A 300 12.28 1.77 -25.65
N LYS A 301 12.37 2.69 -26.61
CA LYS A 301 12.27 2.45 -28.07
C LYS A 301 13.66 2.30 -28.67
#